data_3692a7472df30696786c8402539068b3
#
_entry.id   3692a7472df30696786c8402539068b3
#
_cell.length_a   1.000
_cell.length_b   1.000
_cell.length_c   1.000
_cell.angle_alpha   90.00
_cell.angle_beta   90.00
_cell.angle_gamma   90.00
#
_symmetry.space_group_name_H-M   'P 1'
#
loop_
_entity.id
_entity.type
_entity.pdbx_description
1 polymer ?
#
loop_
_entity_poly.entity_id
_entity_poly.type
_entity_poly.pdbx_seq_one_letter_code
_entity_poly.pdbx_strand_id
1 'polypeptide(L)'
;MDVVLTGFEETAQPDGSKLLHLPFVGRAIGDLFAGEVQPGAADDQIHKNGRMESACADYVIAGTDFAGQSCSVHVVNRNREGQWKPAITTDSKALDFLNGADCTAVLELRIQGPIVHIFTKR
;
A
#
# COMPACT_ATOMS: atom_id res chain seq x y z
N MET A 1 1.57 8.96 0.83
CA MET A 1 1.84 8.41 -0.52
C MET A 1 0.67 8.70 -1.44
N ASP A 2 0.94 9.31 -2.56
CA ASP A 2 -0.04 9.54 -3.61
C ASP A 2 -0.22 8.28 -4.44
N VAL A 3 -1.46 7.82 -4.60
CA VAL A 3 -1.80 6.64 -5.38
C VAL A 3 -2.71 7.04 -6.53
N VAL A 4 -2.38 6.59 -7.73
CA VAL A 4 -3.22 6.77 -8.91
C VAL A 4 -3.55 5.40 -9.48
N LEU A 5 -4.84 5.05 -9.49
CA LEU A 5 -5.31 3.79 -10.06
C LEU A 5 -5.15 3.82 -11.58
N THR A 6 -4.59 2.75 -12.14
CA THR A 6 -4.34 2.64 -13.58
C THR A 6 -5.23 1.63 -14.27
N GLY A 7 -6.04 0.90 -13.51
CA GLY A 7 -6.92 -0.11 -14.08
C GLY A 7 -7.91 -0.63 -13.05
N PHE A 8 -8.80 -1.47 -13.55
CA PHE A 8 -9.82 -2.12 -12.75
C PHE A 8 -10.21 -3.44 -13.43
N GLU A 9 -10.07 -4.52 -12.70
CA GLU A 9 -10.53 -5.84 -13.15
C GLU A 9 -11.40 -6.46 -12.08
N GLU A 10 -12.56 -6.97 -12.48
CA GLU A 10 -13.50 -7.62 -11.58
C GLU A 10 -13.72 -9.07 -12.03
N THR A 11 -13.57 -10.00 -11.08
CA THR A 11 -13.78 -11.42 -11.33
C THR A 11 -14.80 -11.97 -10.35
N ALA A 12 -15.88 -12.56 -10.86
CA ALA A 12 -16.87 -13.25 -10.04
C ALA A 12 -16.30 -14.61 -9.59
N GLN A 13 -16.51 -14.94 -8.31
CA GLN A 13 -16.07 -16.22 -7.75
C GLN A 13 -17.25 -17.14 -7.49
N PRO A 14 -17.01 -18.49 -7.42
CA PRO A 14 -18.09 -19.47 -7.25
C PRO A 14 -18.90 -19.30 -5.96
N ASP A 15 -18.33 -18.71 -4.92
CA ASP A 15 -19.03 -18.49 -3.64
C ASP A 15 -19.90 -17.22 -3.62
N GLY A 16 -20.01 -16.52 -4.76
CA GLY A 16 -20.79 -15.28 -4.87
C GLY A 16 -20.00 -14.01 -4.53
N SER A 17 -18.75 -14.14 -4.09
CA SER A 17 -17.88 -12.98 -3.88
C SER A 17 -17.32 -12.47 -5.21
N LYS A 18 -16.74 -11.27 -5.17
CA LYS A 18 -16.04 -10.66 -6.30
C LYS A 18 -14.63 -10.28 -5.89
N LEU A 19 -13.68 -10.64 -6.76
CA LEU A 19 -12.30 -10.20 -6.62
C LEU A 19 -12.08 -8.98 -7.50
N LEU A 20 -11.62 -7.89 -6.89
CA LEU A 20 -11.25 -6.68 -7.60
C LEU A 20 -9.74 -6.54 -7.59
N HIS A 21 -9.16 -6.36 -8.77
CA HIS A 21 -7.74 -6.12 -8.96
C HIS A 21 -7.55 -4.68 -9.43
N LEU A 22 -6.89 -3.86 -8.61
CA LEU A 22 -6.73 -2.43 -8.84
C LEU A 22 -5.24 -2.11 -8.97
N PRO A 23 -4.66 -2.22 -10.18
CA PRO A 23 -3.27 -1.80 -10.37
C PRO A 23 -3.12 -0.29 -10.19
N PHE A 24 -1.97 0.13 -9.68
CA PHE A 24 -1.73 1.54 -9.44
C PHE A 24 -0.27 1.92 -9.65
N VAL A 25 -0.06 3.21 -9.84
CA VAL A 25 1.23 3.89 -9.75
C VAL A 25 1.17 4.85 -8.57
N GLY A 26 2.30 5.34 -8.12
CA GLY A 26 2.29 6.27 -7.00
C GLY A 26 3.66 6.79 -6.63
N ARG A 27 3.63 7.75 -5.71
CA ARG A 27 4.82 8.43 -5.21
C ARG A 27 4.73 8.60 -3.70
N ALA A 28 5.79 8.26 -3.01
CA ALA A 28 5.95 8.55 -1.59
C ALA A 28 6.77 9.82 -1.43
N ILE A 29 6.27 10.74 -0.62
CA ILE A 29 6.97 11.97 -0.25
C ILE A 29 6.89 12.09 1.26
N GLY A 30 8.03 12.22 1.91
CA GLY A 30 8.10 12.40 3.36
C GLY A 30 9.51 12.73 3.80
N ASP A 31 9.66 13.11 5.05
CA ASP A 31 10.95 13.52 5.63
C ASP A 31 11.91 12.34 5.77
N LEU A 32 11.37 11.12 5.94
CA LEU A 32 12.18 9.92 6.14
C LEU A 32 12.58 9.24 4.84
N PHE A 33 11.72 9.34 3.82
CA PHE A 33 11.87 8.62 2.57
C PHE A 33 11.07 9.29 1.47
N ALA A 34 11.62 9.28 0.26
CA ALA A 34 10.92 9.71 -0.94
C ALA A 34 11.24 8.75 -2.09
N GLY A 35 10.22 8.36 -2.84
CA GLY A 35 10.42 7.43 -3.95
C GLY A 35 9.18 7.20 -4.78
N GLU A 36 9.30 6.32 -5.76
CA GLU A 36 8.22 5.97 -6.68
C GLU A 36 7.85 4.49 -6.57
N VAL A 37 6.56 4.24 -6.65
CA VAL A 37 6.02 2.88 -6.67
C VAL A 37 6.48 2.19 -7.95
N GLN A 38 7.04 0.99 -7.80
CA GLN A 38 7.56 0.21 -8.92
C GLN A 38 6.44 -0.51 -9.65
N PRO A 39 6.65 -0.88 -10.94
CA PRO A 39 5.67 -1.65 -11.71
C PRO A 39 5.24 -2.94 -10.99
N GLY A 40 3.98 -3.32 -11.17
CA GLY A 40 3.40 -4.51 -10.55
C GLY A 40 2.62 -4.25 -9.26
N ALA A 41 2.55 -3.01 -8.81
CA ALA A 41 1.77 -2.63 -7.64
C ALA A 41 0.27 -2.78 -7.89
N ALA A 42 -0.43 -3.39 -6.96
CA ALA A 42 -1.88 -3.53 -7.04
C ALA A 42 -2.51 -3.67 -5.66
N ASP A 43 -3.77 -3.26 -5.58
CA ASP A 43 -4.65 -3.54 -4.45
C ASP A 43 -5.65 -4.60 -4.88
N ASP A 44 -5.63 -5.75 -4.21
CA ASP A 44 -6.56 -6.85 -4.46
C ASP A 44 -7.60 -6.87 -3.34
N GLN A 45 -8.86 -6.73 -3.74
CA GLN A 45 -9.97 -6.62 -2.80
C GLN A 45 -10.96 -7.76 -3.01
N ILE A 46 -11.53 -8.25 -1.91
CA ILE A 46 -12.62 -9.22 -1.94
C ILE A 46 -13.89 -8.52 -1.45
N HIS A 47 -14.92 -8.54 -2.29
CA HIS A 47 -16.23 -7.97 -2.01
C HIS A 47 -17.30 -9.05 -1.98
N LYS A 48 -18.17 -8.98 -1.00
CA LYS A 48 -19.31 -9.88 -0.86
C LYS A 48 -20.50 -9.11 -0.33
N ASN A 49 -21.67 -9.34 -0.94
CA ASN A 49 -22.91 -8.65 -0.55
C ASN A 49 -22.80 -7.12 -0.54
N GLY A 50 -22.04 -6.56 -1.50
CA GLY A 50 -21.83 -5.12 -1.61
C GLY A 50 -20.84 -4.54 -0.60
N ARG A 51 -20.13 -5.37 0.14
CA ARG A 51 -19.14 -4.94 1.15
C ARG A 51 -17.75 -5.46 0.82
N MET A 52 -16.75 -4.62 1.06
CA MET A 52 -15.36 -5.05 1.02
C MET A 52 -15.07 -5.86 2.28
N GLU A 53 -14.80 -7.16 2.12
CA GLU A 53 -14.45 -8.05 3.23
C GLU A 53 -12.98 -7.96 3.59
N SER A 54 -12.12 -7.87 2.57
CA SER A 54 -10.70 -7.76 2.76
C SER A 54 -10.04 -7.03 1.59
N ALA A 55 -8.86 -6.50 1.83
CA ALA A 55 -8.03 -5.89 0.80
C ALA A 55 -6.56 -6.13 1.15
N CYS A 56 -5.73 -6.21 0.12
CA CYS A 56 -4.28 -6.31 0.27
C CYS A 56 -3.61 -5.52 -0.85
N ALA A 57 -2.93 -4.45 -0.48
CA ALA A 57 -2.09 -3.69 -1.39
C ALA A 57 -0.64 -4.14 -1.20
N ASP A 58 -0.04 -4.67 -2.25
CA ASP A 58 1.34 -5.17 -2.25
C ASP A 58 2.14 -4.36 -3.26
N TYR A 59 3.17 -3.66 -2.79
CA TYR A 59 3.94 -2.79 -3.67
C TYR A 59 5.33 -2.52 -3.13
N VAL A 60 6.24 -2.19 -4.04
CA VAL A 60 7.60 -1.79 -3.73
C VAL A 60 7.80 -0.34 -4.15
N ILE A 61 8.43 0.45 -3.28
CA ILE A 61 8.79 1.82 -3.55
C ILE A 61 10.32 1.88 -3.61
N ALA A 62 10.85 2.40 -4.71
CA ALA A 62 12.28 2.64 -4.85
C ALA A 62 12.57 4.14 -4.75
N GLY A 63 13.55 4.51 -3.96
CA GLY A 63 13.85 5.92 -3.74
C GLY A 63 15.07 6.15 -2.88
N THR A 64 14.99 7.19 -2.06
CA THR A 64 16.10 7.67 -1.24
C THR A 64 15.64 7.89 0.19
N ASP A 65 16.40 7.38 1.15
CA ASP A 65 16.15 7.60 2.57
C ASP A 65 16.70 8.95 3.07
N PHE A 66 16.42 9.29 4.33
CA PHE A 66 16.84 10.58 4.90
C PHE A 66 18.36 10.70 5.05
N ALA A 67 19.10 9.60 4.95
CA ALA A 67 20.57 9.61 4.93
C ALA A 67 21.14 9.81 3.52
N GLY A 68 20.28 10.00 2.51
CA GLY A 68 20.71 10.20 1.13
C GLY A 68 21.06 8.93 0.37
N GLN A 69 20.75 7.76 0.91
CA GLN A 69 21.07 6.47 0.29
C GLN A 69 19.90 5.94 -0.52
N SER A 70 20.21 5.41 -1.70
CA SER A 70 19.22 4.69 -2.50
C SER A 70 18.78 3.41 -1.79
N CYS A 71 17.47 3.17 -1.77
CA CYS A 71 16.92 2.00 -1.10
C CYS A 71 15.55 1.63 -1.67
N SER A 72 15.05 0.48 -1.25
CA SER A 72 13.70 0.03 -1.55
C SER A 72 12.92 -0.21 -0.27
N VAL A 73 11.62 0.04 -0.35
CA VAL A 73 10.68 -0.24 0.74
C VAL A 73 9.56 -1.12 0.17
N HIS A 74 9.40 -2.31 0.71
CA HIS A 74 8.31 -3.21 0.35
C HIS A 74 7.18 -3.06 1.38
N VAL A 75 5.99 -2.76 0.90
CA VAL A 75 4.81 -2.59 1.73
C VAL A 75 3.77 -3.62 1.34
N VAL A 76 3.28 -4.36 2.34
CA VAL A 76 2.10 -5.20 2.21
C VAL A 76 1.07 -4.65 3.19
N ASN A 77 0.10 -3.93 2.65
CA ASN A 77 -0.92 -3.25 3.45
C ASN A 77 -2.23 -4.02 3.37
N ARG A 78 -2.59 -4.69 4.47
CA ARG A 78 -3.81 -5.48 4.55
C ARG A 78 -4.89 -4.74 5.30
N ASN A 79 -6.10 -4.79 4.76
CA ASN A 79 -7.30 -4.32 5.44
C ASN A 79 -8.10 -5.53 5.91
N ARG A 80 -8.36 -5.56 7.21
CA ARG A 80 -9.28 -6.51 7.83
C ARG A 80 -10.16 -5.75 8.81
N GLU A 81 -11.46 -5.97 8.73
CA GLU A 81 -12.43 -5.33 9.62
C GLU A 81 -12.34 -3.80 9.63
N GLY A 82 -12.07 -3.22 8.45
CA GLY A 82 -11.99 -1.77 8.29
C GLY A 82 -10.67 -1.13 8.72
N GLN A 83 -9.68 -1.92 9.15
CA GLN A 83 -8.38 -1.42 9.57
C GLN A 83 -7.28 -1.79 8.60
N TRP A 84 -6.51 -0.80 8.18
CA TRP A 84 -5.32 -0.99 7.37
C TRP A 84 -4.10 -1.17 8.26
N LYS A 85 -3.39 -2.26 8.05
CA LYS A 85 -2.18 -2.59 8.81
C LYS A 85 -1.03 -2.93 7.86
N PRO A 86 -0.23 -1.92 7.47
CA PRO A 86 0.91 -2.17 6.61
C PRO A 86 2.03 -2.90 7.34
N ALA A 87 2.61 -3.88 6.67
CA ALA A 87 3.85 -4.51 7.06
C ALA A 87 4.95 -4.02 6.12
N ILE A 88 6.02 -3.49 6.67
CA ILE A 88 7.11 -2.88 5.92
C ILE A 88 8.37 -3.69 6.08
N THR A 89 9.07 -3.92 4.95
CA THR A 89 10.43 -4.42 4.92
C THR A 89 11.27 -3.51 4.05
N THR A 90 12.50 -3.25 4.46
CA THR A 90 13.41 -2.38 3.72
C THR A 90 14.85 -2.83 3.86
N ASP A 91 15.65 -2.56 2.82
CA ASP A 91 17.09 -2.76 2.82
C ASP A 91 17.86 -1.53 3.34
N SER A 92 17.17 -0.44 3.64
CA SER A 92 17.77 0.78 4.17
C SER A 92 18.20 0.59 5.61
N LYS A 93 19.47 0.89 5.90
CA LYS A 93 19.98 0.91 7.28
C LYS A 93 19.34 2.03 8.09
N ALA A 94 19.14 3.19 7.47
CA ALA A 94 18.53 4.35 8.11
C ALA A 94 17.08 4.09 8.49
N LEU A 95 16.37 3.27 7.71
CA LEU A 95 14.94 2.93 7.92
C LEU A 95 14.75 1.55 8.57
N ASP A 96 15.82 0.94 9.08
CA ASP A 96 15.74 -0.41 9.66
C ASP A 96 14.71 -0.52 10.79
N PHE A 97 14.42 0.58 11.48
CA PHE A 97 13.40 0.63 12.52
C PHE A 97 11.98 0.32 12.00
N LEU A 98 11.76 0.42 10.69
CA LEU A 98 10.48 0.07 10.05
C LEU A 98 10.30 -1.44 9.90
N ASN A 99 11.41 -2.20 9.85
CA ASN A 99 11.34 -3.66 9.78
C ASN A 99 10.74 -4.21 11.07
N GLY A 100 9.59 -4.87 10.95
CA GLY A 100 8.87 -5.39 12.12
C GLY A 100 8.13 -4.34 12.96
N ALA A 101 8.07 -3.09 12.53
CA ALA A 101 7.36 -2.04 13.24
C ALA A 101 5.84 -2.26 13.17
N ASP A 102 5.15 -1.87 14.25
CA ASP A 102 3.69 -1.84 14.27
C ASP A 102 3.22 -0.56 13.55
N CYS A 103 2.67 -0.74 12.35
CA CYS A 103 2.23 0.36 11.50
C CYS A 103 0.73 0.35 11.34
N THR A 104 0.16 1.55 11.19
CA THR A 104 -1.22 1.75 10.80
C THR A 104 -1.26 2.67 9.59
N ALA A 105 -2.33 2.60 8.81
CA ALA A 105 -2.52 3.45 7.65
C ALA A 105 -3.92 4.06 7.64
N VAL A 106 -3.99 5.28 7.16
CA VAL A 106 -5.24 6.00 6.92
C VAL A 106 -5.26 6.43 5.46
N LEU A 107 -6.38 6.19 4.78
CA LEU A 107 -6.57 6.55 3.39
C LEU A 107 -7.44 7.78 3.28
N GLU A 108 -6.92 8.78 2.58
CA GLU A 108 -7.68 9.96 2.18
C GLU A 108 -8.18 9.73 0.75
N LEU A 109 -9.50 9.70 0.56
CA LEU A 109 -10.09 9.33 -0.72
C LEU A 109 -10.09 10.50 -1.70
N ARG A 110 -9.72 10.21 -2.96
CA ARG A 110 -9.77 11.12 -4.10
C ARG A 110 -10.29 10.35 -5.31
N ILE A 111 -10.73 11.08 -6.36
CA ILE A 111 -11.28 10.47 -7.59
C ILE A 111 -10.23 9.58 -8.29
N GLN A 112 -8.99 10.07 -8.41
CA GLN A 112 -7.90 9.36 -9.11
C GLN A 112 -7.28 8.22 -8.30
N GLY A 113 -7.53 8.17 -7.00
CA GLY A 113 -6.96 7.20 -6.08
C GLY A 113 -6.67 7.83 -4.72
N PRO A 114 -6.41 7.02 -3.69
CA PRO A 114 -6.22 7.53 -2.34
C PRO A 114 -4.86 8.18 -2.13
N ILE A 115 -4.80 9.07 -1.12
CA ILE A 115 -3.55 9.40 -0.45
C ILE A 115 -3.44 8.47 0.74
N VAL A 116 -2.33 7.76 0.86
CA VAL A 116 -2.09 6.80 1.95
C VAL A 116 -1.12 7.42 2.95
N HIS A 117 -1.57 7.55 4.19
CA HIS A 117 -0.75 8.01 5.30
C HIS A 117 -0.41 6.81 6.17
N ILE A 118 0.88 6.51 6.30
CA ILE A 118 1.36 5.39 7.13
C ILE A 118 2.02 5.94 8.38
N PHE A 119 1.61 5.43 9.52
CA PHE A 119 2.11 5.82 10.83
C PHE A 119 2.76 4.63 11.51
N THR A 120 3.90 4.86 12.15
CA THR A 120 4.54 3.87 13.01
C THR A 120 4.18 4.14 14.46
N LYS A 121 3.91 3.08 15.19
CA LYS A 121 3.68 3.15 16.62
C LYS A 121 5.03 3.07 17.34
N ARG A 122 5.33 4.06 18.11
CA ARG A 122 6.56 4.13 18.89
C ARG A 122 6.31 3.68 20.33
#